data_f164dcd89b66dd80e45d4ce2d1164deb
#
_entry.id   f164dcd89b66dd80e45d4ce2d1164deb
#
_cell.length_a   1.000
_cell.length_b   1.000
_cell.length_c   1.000
_cell.angle_alpha   90.00
_cell.angle_beta   90.00
_cell.angle_gamma   90.00
#
_symmetry.space_group_name_H-M   'P 1'
#
loop_
_entity.id
_entity.type
_entity.pdbx_description
1 polymer ?
#
loop_
_entity_poly.entity_id
_entity_poly.type
_entity_poly.pdbx_seq_one_letter_code
_entity_poly.pdbx_strand_id
1 'polypeptide(L)'
;MNSRMQRVIRRLRDXXXXKRRMQEISRRRMMQQLPEADVVITNPTHFAVALKYEPDSGKAPVVIAKGADYLAFQIRDKAKEYNISVVENKPLARIIYHNVDIGMEIPPELYYAVAEILASVLRTNNR
;
A
#
# COMPACT_ATOMS: atom_id res chain seq x y z
N MET A 1 13.52 31.58 31.46
CA MET A 1 12.63 30.67 30.72
C MET A 1 12.36 29.44 31.56
N ASN A 2 11.14 28.90 31.45
CA ASN A 2 10.71 27.77 32.26
C ASN A 2 11.33 26.49 31.73
N SER A 3 12.21 25.85 32.52
CA SER A 3 12.91 24.66 32.06
C SER A 3 11.98 23.45 31.93
N ARG A 4 10.93 23.41 32.76
CA ARG A 4 9.93 22.35 32.61
C ARG A 4 9.22 22.45 31.27
N MET A 5 8.86 23.66 30.88
CA MET A 5 8.22 23.90 29.62
C MET A 5 9.14 23.50 28.47
N GLN A 6 10.41 23.84 28.58
CA GLN A 6 11.38 23.47 27.56
C GLN A 6 11.47 21.96 27.41
N ARG A 7 11.42 21.22 28.53
CA ARG A 7 11.46 19.77 28.47
C ARG A 7 10.22 19.20 27.77
N VAL A 8 9.06 19.79 28.05
CA VAL A 8 7.83 19.34 27.39
C VAL A 8 7.91 19.59 25.90
N ILE A 9 8.33 20.77 25.53
CA ILE A 9 8.45 21.10 24.10
C ILE A 9 9.42 20.16 23.40
N ARG A 10 10.56 19.91 24.03
CA ARG A 10 11.55 19.00 23.46
C ARG A 10 10.98 17.60 23.27
N ARG A 11 10.26 17.13 24.30
CA ARG A 11 9.67 15.79 24.25
C ARG A 11 8.67 15.66 23.11
N LEU A 12 7.83 16.68 22.94
CA LEU A 12 6.86 16.68 21.87
C LEU A 12 7.53 16.73 20.50
N ARG A 13 8.54 17.54 20.39
CA ARG A 13 9.29 17.66 19.15
C ARG A 13 10.00 16.34 18.80
N ASP A 14 10.61 15.74 19.79
CA ASP A 14 11.33 14.47 19.59
C ASP A 14 10.39 13.31 19.25
N UNK A 15 9.49 13.48 19.89
CA UNK A 15 8.47 12.47 19.61
C UNK A 15 7.92 12.58 18.26
N UNK A 16 7.90 13.52 17.95
CA UNK A 16 7.52 13.83 16.70
C UNK A 16 8.52 13.42 15.70
N UNK A 17 9.34 13.47 16.06
CA UNK A 17 10.42 13.09 15.32
C UNK A 17 10.54 11.65 15.20
N UNK A 18 10.29 11.29 15.98
CA UNK A 18 10.26 9.93 16.07
C UNK A 18 9.21 9.36 15.23
N LYS A 19 8.16 9.89 15.35
CA LYS A 19 7.04 9.50 14.53
C LYS A 19 7.39 9.64 13.05
N ARG A 20 7.93 10.77 12.71
CA ARG A 20 8.30 11.00 11.32
C ARG A 20 9.35 10.00 10.86
N ARG A 21 10.30 9.70 11.73
CA ARG A 21 11.35 8.74 11.38
C ARG A 21 10.75 7.34 11.20
N MET A 22 9.84 6.97 12.10
CA MET A 22 9.18 5.67 12.01
C MET A 22 8.34 5.57 10.75
N GLN A 23 7.64 6.63 10.40
CA GLN A 23 6.85 6.66 9.19
C GLN A 23 7.73 6.55 7.96
N GLU A 24 8.87 7.22 7.98
CA GLU A 24 9.82 7.16 6.87
C GLU A 24 10.38 5.75 6.70
N ILE A 25 10.71 5.10 7.81
CA ILE A 25 11.21 3.73 7.76
C ILE A 25 10.13 2.80 7.20
N SER A 26 8.91 2.95 7.68
CA SER A 26 7.80 2.12 7.21
C SER A 26 7.54 2.32 5.73
N ARG A 27 7.57 3.57 5.28
CA ARG A 27 7.35 3.87 3.88
C ARG A 27 8.46 3.26 3.02
N ARG A 28 9.69 3.34 3.49
CA ARG A 28 10.82 2.79 2.76
C ARG A 28 10.73 1.27 2.64
N ARG A 29 10.36 0.60 3.74
CA ARG A 29 10.17 -0.85 3.71
C ARG A 29 9.07 -1.25 2.76
N MET A 30 7.97 -0.51 2.81
CA MET A 30 6.83 -0.76 1.93
C MET A 30 7.25 -0.65 0.47
N MET A 31 7.97 0.40 0.13
CA MET A 31 8.40 0.61 -1.24
C MET A 31 9.41 -0.44 -1.69
N GLN A 32 10.19 -0.99 -0.77
CA GLN A 32 11.10 -2.08 -1.09
C GLN A 32 10.35 -3.37 -1.40
N GLN A 33 9.17 -3.55 -0.83
CA GLN A 33 8.36 -4.74 -1.09
C GLN A 33 7.56 -4.65 -2.37
N LEU A 34 7.37 -3.45 -2.86
CA LEU A 34 6.50 -3.22 -4.01
C LEU A 34 6.83 -4.09 -5.23
N PRO A 35 8.10 -4.37 -5.53
CA PRO A 35 8.40 -5.23 -6.69
C PRO A 35 7.80 -6.63 -6.60
N GLU A 36 7.39 -7.08 -5.42
CA GLU A 36 6.78 -8.39 -5.26
C GLU A 36 5.29 -8.40 -5.55
N ALA A 37 4.70 -7.24 -5.84
CA ALA A 37 3.27 -7.16 -6.07
C ALA A 37 2.88 -7.83 -7.39
N ASP A 38 1.68 -8.39 -7.40
CA ASP A 38 1.09 -8.95 -8.62
C ASP A 38 0.27 -7.91 -9.36
N VAL A 39 -0.27 -6.94 -8.66
CA VAL A 39 -1.09 -5.91 -9.27
C VAL A 39 -1.13 -4.70 -8.34
N VAL A 40 -1.29 -3.53 -8.94
CA VAL A 40 -1.59 -2.31 -8.20
C VAL A 40 -2.96 -1.84 -8.67
N ILE A 41 -3.86 -1.63 -7.73
CA ILE A 41 -5.22 -1.16 -8.02
C ILE A 41 -5.30 0.30 -7.62
N THR A 42 -5.84 1.14 -8.50
CA THR A 42 -5.78 2.57 -8.28
C THR A 42 -7.14 3.24 -8.36
N ASN A 43 -7.26 4.29 -7.57
CA ASN A 43 -8.18 5.38 -7.79
C ASN A 43 -7.28 6.57 -8.14
N PRO A 44 -7.09 6.85 -9.43
CA PRO A 44 -6.07 7.81 -9.83
C PRO A 44 -6.19 9.13 -9.10
N THR A 45 -5.05 9.69 -8.73
CA THR A 45 -4.86 10.90 -7.96
C THR A 45 -5.26 10.79 -6.51
N HIS A 46 -5.87 9.69 -6.07
CA HIS A 46 -6.26 9.55 -4.67
C HIS A 46 -5.62 8.36 -3.97
N PHE A 47 -5.75 7.16 -4.52
CA PHE A 47 -5.28 5.97 -3.82
C PHE A 47 -4.62 4.98 -4.75
N ALA A 48 -3.63 4.26 -4.21
CA ALA A 48 -3.06 3.08 -4.86
C ALA A 48 -2.83 2.02 -3.81
N VAL A 49 -3.20 0.77 -4.13
CA VAL A 49 -2.95 -0.35 -3.25
C VAL A 49 -2.29 -1.46 -4.04
N ALA A 50 -1.24 -2.04 -3.49
CA ALA A 50 -0.48 -3.11 -4.14
C ALA A 50 -0.79 -4.42 -3.45
N LEU A 51 -1.14 -5.43 -4.24
CA LEU A 51 -1.53 -6.72 -3.73
C LEU A 51 -0.57 -7.82 -4.19
N LYS A 52 -0.30 -8.75 -3.29
CA LYS A 52 0.48 -9.93 -3.60
C LYS A 52 -0.37 -11.16 -3.34
N TYR A 53 -0.40 -12.09 -4.30
CA TYR A 53 -1.17 -13.31 -4.15
C TYR A 53 -0.28 -14.52 -4.41
N GLU A 54 -0.24 -15.41 -3.44
CA GLU A 54 0.50 -16.66 -3.55
C GLU A 54 -0.50 -17.80 -3.51
N PRO A 55 -0.84 -18.38 -4.67
CA PRO A 55 -1.93 -19.35 -4.74
C PRO A 55 -1.78 -20.54 -3.82
N ASP A 56 -0.56 -20.99 -3.62
CA ASP A 56 -0.33 -22.22 -2.84
C ASP A 56 -0.16 -21.97 -1.35
N SER A 57 -0.29 -20.73 -0.92
CA SER A 57 -0.08 -20.38 0.48
C SER A 57 -1.30 -20.64 1.35
N GLY A 58 -2.47 -20.79 0.74
CA GLY A 58 -3.72 -20.87 1.48
C GLY A 58 -4.25 -19.53 1.91
N LYS A 59 -3.56 -18.44 1.56
CA LYS A 59 -3.97 -17.10 1.96
C LYS A 59 -4.66 -16.37 0.81
N ALA A 60 -5.57 -15.47 1.17
CA ALA A 60 -6.11 -14.53 0.22
C ALA A 60 -5.01 -13.50 -0.14
N PRO A 61 -5.22 -12.72 -1.19
CA PRO A 61 -4.27 -11.67 -1.51
C PRO A 61 -4.01 -10.74 -0.32
N VAL A 62 -2.76 -10.31 -0.21
CA VAL A 62 -2.28 -9.50 0.91
C VAL A 62 -1.90 -8.13 0.40
N VAL A 63 -2.26 -7.09 1.17
CA VAL A 63 -1.84 -5.73 0.85
C VAL A 63 -0.38 -5.59 1.27
N ILE A 64 0.51 -5.33 0.33
CA ILE A 64 1.92 -5.14 0.67
C ILE A 64 2.35 -3.69 0.59
N ALA A 65 1.54 -2.82 -0.03
CA ALA A 65 1.81 -1.39 -0.07
C ALA A 65 0.51 -0.68 -0.33
N LYS A 66 0.39 0.52 0.22
CA LYS A 66 -0.74 1.38 -0.09
C LYS A 66 -0.38 2.81 0.20
N GLY A 67 -1.02 3.72 -0.50
CA GLY A 67 -0.74 5.14 -0.28
C GLY A 67 -1.83 6.02 -0.85
N ALA A 68 -1.82 7.26 -0.39
CA ALA A 68 -2.76 8.28 -0.84
C ALA A 68 -1.99 9.43 -1.46
N ASP A 69 -2.64 10.11 -2.39
CA ASP A 69 -2.14 11.35 -2.98
C ASP A 69 -0.74 11.16 -3.58
N TYR A 70 0.25 11.89 -3.08
CA TYR A 70 1.60 11.81 -3.65
C TYR A 70 2.17 10.40 -3.53
N LEU A 71 1.94 9.73 -2.42
CA LEU A 71 2.43 8.37 -2.25
C LEU A 71 1.74 7.41 -3.22
N ALA A 72 0.46 7.62 -3.48
CA ALA A 72 -0.24 6.82 -4.49
C ALA A 72 0.44 6.98 -5.85
N PHE A 73 0.80 8.19 -6.18
CA PHE A 73 1.51 8.46 -7.43
C PHE A 73 2.86 7.72 -7.47
N GLN A 74 3.59 7.75 -6.37
CA GLN A 74 4.89 7.07 -6.30
C GLN A 74 4.73 5.56 -6.46
N ILE A 75 3.71 4.99 -5.84
CA ILE A 75 3.46 3.55 -5.95
C ILE A 75 3.15 3.18 -7.39
N ARG A 76 2.27 3.96 -8.01
CA ARG A 76 1.90 3.69 -9.40
C ARG A 76 3.10 3.81 -10.33
N ASP A 77 3.91 4.84 -10.12
CA ASP A 77 5.07 5.09 -10.95
C ASP A 77 6.09 3.96 -10.82
N LYS A 78 6.34 3.54 -9.59
CA LYS A 78 7.27 2.45 -9.32
C LYS A 78 6.76 1.14 -9.90
N ALA A 79 5.46 0.89 -9.79
CA ALA A 79 4.88 -0.31 -10.35
C ALA A 79 5.15 -0.39 -11.84
N LYS A 80 5.02 0.71 -12.53
CA LYS A 80 5.30 0.74 -13.96
C LYS A 80 6.77 0.43 -14.26
N GLU A 81 7.67 0.95 -13.43
CA GLU A 81 9.08 0.64 -13.57
C GLU A 81 9.35 -0.86 -13.50
N TYR A 82 8.63 -1.53 -12.62
CA TYR A 82 8.83 -2.97 -12.41
C TYR A 82 7.93 -3.83 -13.27
N ASN A 83 7.23 -3.22 -14.22
CA ASN A 83 6.32 -3.94 -15.13
C ASN A 83 5.20 -4.64 -14.37
N ILE A 84 4.75 -4.05 -13.29
CA ILE A 84 3.61 -4.55 -12.54
C ILE A 84 2.35 -3.92 -13.12
N SER A 85 1.33 -4.73 -13.36
CA SER A 85 0.08 -4.24 -13.92
C SER A 85 -0.59 -3.24 -12.98
N VAL A 86 -1.05 -2.15 -13.54
CA VAL A 86 -1.78 -1.12 -12.79
C VAL A 86 -3.19 -1.08 -13.36
N VAL A 87 -4.17 -1.34 -12.49
CA VAL A 87 -5.56 -1.45 -12.90
C VAL A 87 -6.39 -0.41 -12.17
N GLU A 88 -7.12 0.37 -12.91
CA GLU A 88 -7.99 1.38 -12.29
C GLU A 88 -9.29 0.74 -11.85
N ASN A 89 -9.62 0.88 -10.59
CA ASN A 89 -10.93 0.54 -10.06
C ASN A 89 -11.12 1.41 -8.84
N LYS A 90 -11.77 2.55 -9.03
CA LYS A 90 -11.84 3.58 -8.02
C LYS A 90 -12.46 3.12 -6.71
N PRO A 91 -13.66 2.52 -6.73
CA PRO A 91 -14.24 2.12 -5.45
C PRO A 91 -13.45 1.03 -4.75
N LEU A 92 -12.89 0.09 -5.50
CA LEU A 92 -12.16 -1.01 -4.87
C LEU A 92 -10.86 -0.49 -4.23
N ALA A 93 -10.14 0.37 -4.94
CA ALA A 93 -8.91 0.94 -4.36
C ALA A 93 -9.22 1.68 -3.07
N ARG A 94 -10.30 2.46 -3.05
CA ARG A 94 -10.67 3.23 -1.87
C ARG A 94 -11.03 2.31 -0.71
N ILE A 95 -11.83 1.29 -0.97
CA ILE A 95 -12.25 0.38 0.08
C ILE A 95 -11.04 -0.36 0.68
N ILE A 96 -10.16 -0.86 -0.17
CA ILE A 96 -8.98 -1.56 0.34
C ILE A 96 -8.10 -0.61 1.12
N TYR A 97 -7.88 0.59 0.59
CA TYR A 97 -7.01 1.54 1.26
C TYR A 97 -7.47 1.83 2.68
N HIS A 98 -8.77 2.04 2.86
CA HIS A 98 -9.29 2.43 4.17
C HIS A 98 -9.48 1.27 5.13
N ASN A 99 -9.58 0.05 4.63
CA ASN A 99 -10.02 -1.06 5.47
C ASN A 99 -9.02 -2.18 5.66
N VAL A 100 -7.96 -2.24 4.85
CA VAL A 100 -7.02 -3.36 4.93
C VAL A 100 -5.63 -2.83 5.18
N ASP A 101 -5.07 -3.17 6.32
CA ASP A 101 -3.72 -2.73 6.68
C ASP A 101 -2.66 -3.47 5.89
N ILE A 102 -1.49 -2.84 5.76
CA ILE A 102 -0.35 -3.49 5.13
C ILE A 102 -0.02 -4.77 5.89
N GLY A 103 0.20 -5.84 5.15
CA GLY A 103 0.48 -7.15 5.72
C GLY A 103 -0.75 -8.01 5.93
N MET A 104 -1.94 -7.47 5.71
CA MET A 104 -3.18 -8.19 5.97
C MET A 104 -3.81 -8.67 4.69
N GLU A 105 -4.55 -9.78 4.80
CA GLU A 105 -5.32 -10.32 3.68
C GLU A 105 -6.56 -9.49 3.42
N ILE A 106 -6.98 -9.42 2.17
CA ILE A 106 -8.26 -8.79 1.87
C ILE A 106 -9.38 -9.62 2.49
N PRO A 107 -10.47 -8.95 2.91
CA PRO A 107 -11.59 -9.70 3.51
C PRO A 107 -12.41 -10.40 2.44
N PRO A 108 -13.18 -11.41 2.84
CA PRO A 108 -13.96 -12.19 1.88
C PRO A 108 -14.90 -11.39 1.01
N GLU A 109 -15.43 -10.28 1.54
CA GLU A 109 -16.33 -9.43 0.77
C GLU A 109 -15.70 -8.91 -0.52
N LEU A 110 -14.36 -8.84 -0.55
CA LEU A 110 -13.65 -8.32 -1.71
C LEU A 110 -13.06 -9.40 -2.60
N TYR A 111 -13.25 -10.67 -2.25
CA TYR A 111 -12.62 -11.75 -2.99
C TYR A 111 -12.96 -11.72 -4.47
N TYR A 112 -14.25 -11.59 -4.79
CA TYR A 112 -14.65 -11.70 -6.18
C TYR A 112 -14.08 -10.56 -7.03
N ALA A 113 -14.18 -9.33 -6.51
CA ALA A 113 -13.67 -8.18 -7.26
C ALA A 113 -12.17 -8.29 -7.49
N VAL A 114 -11.43 -8.68 -6.46
CA VAL A 114 -9.98 -8.81 -6.58
C VAL A 114 -9.62 -9.99 -7.48
N ALA A 115 -10.35 -11.10 -7.36
CA ALA A 115 -10.09 -12.27 -8.19
C ALA A 115 -10.29 -11.97 -9.67
N GLU A 116 -11.30 -11.18 -10.01
CA GLU A 116 -11.49 -10.78 -11.39
C GLU A 116 -10.27 -10.05 -11.95
N ILE A 117 -9.74 -9.13 -11.14
CA ILE A 117 -8.58 -8.36 -11.56
C ILE A 117 -7.36 -9.26 -11.69
N LEU A 118 -7.12 -10.12 -10.69
CA LEU A 118 -5.97 -11.01 -10.74
C LEU A 118 -6.06 -11.99 -11.91
N ALA A 119 -7.25 -12.50 -12.19
CA ALA A 119 -7.42 -13.40 -13.33
C ALA A 119 -7.07 -12.70 -14.62
N SER A 120 -7.50 -11.46 -14.77
CA SER A 120 -7.19 -10.68 -15.96
C SER A 120 -5.68 -10.44 -16.10
N VAL A 121 -5.03 -10.08 -14.99
CA VAL A 121 -3.58 -9.83 -15.00
C VAL A 121 -2.82 -11.09 -15.33
N LEU A 122 -3.17 -12.21 -14.71
CA LEU A 122 -2.46 -13.46 -14.94
C LEU A 122 -2.66 -13.96 -16.35
N ARG A 123 -3.85 -13.79 -16.90
CA ARG A 123 -4.12 -14.18 -18.29
C ARG A 123 -3.24 -13.37 -19.25
N THR A 124 -3.11 -12.09 -19.00
CA THR A 124 -2.28 -11.23 -19.83
C THR A 124 -0.81 -11.63 -19.74
N ASN A 125 -0.35 -11.97 -18.55
CA ASN A 125 1.06 -12.27 -18.32
C ASN A 125 1.47 -13.68 -18.72
N ASN A 126 0.51 -14.55 -18.95
CA ASN A 126 0.80 -15.96 -19.26
C ASN A 126 0.69 -16.27 -20.74
N ARG A 127 0.99 -15.34 -21.55
CA ARG A 127 0.95 -15.53 -22.99
C ARG A 127 2.08 -16.31 -23.55
#